data_4b991c0d1307b8188e0e92d1af1a5652
#
_entry.id   4b991c0d1307b8188e0e92d1af1a5652
#
_cell.length_a   1.000
_cell.length_b   1.000
_cell.length_c   1.000
_cell.angle_alpha   90.00
_cell.angle_beta   90.00
_cell.angle_gamma   90.00
#
_symmetry.space_group_name_H-M   'P 1'
#
loop_
_entity.id
_entity.type
_entity.pdbx_description
1 polymer ?
#
loop_
_entity_poly.entity_id
_entity_poly.type
_entity_poly.pdbx_seq_one_letter_code
_entity_poly.pdbx_strand_id
1 'polypeptide(L)'
;MKSLIFGYGQTGKSFENYLKNKNLSFDIYDDDKSKLPGVHQEKDITPSFNNLKDYQDIYISPGVKLENYLTKKEISNLNLKSDLDIFFLEHNSFKIGITGTNGKSTLAYLLEQALNHSSSAIALGNIGNPVLENLNHQNKYSVIEVSSYQLDKMENNLFDLSIITNIEPDHIKFHGTFQKYKEAKLKICRDHIKTIFCEGHDYENIATRIAQDLEPNSSYENLIFSLLPHRLEEFSGRFIDDSKSTNSSSLRHALSKLKFSGVLIMCGDPDKECLSEINIKGPNRVYIFGKHREDLVKIVKHQNIKDFATLDEVLDDLKNLNDSSKILFSP
;
A
#
# COMPACT_ATOMS: atom_id res chain seq x y z
N MET A 1 -24.49 -2.73 23.59
CA MET A 1 -24.43 -3.46 22.30
C MET A 1 -22.96 -3.74 22.01
N LYS A 2 -22.63 -4.74 21.23
CA LYS A 2 -21.27 -5.21 20.98
C LYS A 2 -20.84 -4.84 19.55
N SER A 3 -19.56 -4.55 19.35
CA SER A 3 -19.00 -4.28 18.02
C SER A 3 -18.39 -5.53 17.41
N LEU A 4 -18.16 -5.55 16.08
CA LEU A 4 -17.45 -6.59 15.36
C LEU A 4 -16.27 -6.00 14.62
N ILE A 5 -15.09 -6.62 14.74
CA ILE A 5 -13.96 -6.39 13.83
C ILE A 5 -14.05 -7.44 12.74
N PHE A 6 -14.19 -7.01 11.48
CA PHE A 6 -14.26 -7.90 10.33
C PHE A 6 -12.98 -7.78 9.48
N GLY A 7 -12.18 -8.86 9.49
CA GLY A 7 -10.83 -8.93 8.94
C GLY A 7 -9.76 -8.54 9.96
N TYR A 8 -8.85 -9.48 10.27
CA TYR A 8 -7.88 -9.32 11.35
C TYR A 8 -6.43 -9.29 10.86
N GLY A 9 -6.18 -8.45 9.84
CA GLY A 9 -4.84 -8.02 9.42
C GLY A 9 -4.31 -6.87 10.28
N GLN A 10 -3.38 -6.07 9.74
CA GLN A 10 -2.81 -4.91 10.43
C GLN A 10 -3.89 -3.89 10.84
N THR A 11 -4.81 -3.54 9.94
CA THR A 11 -5.93 -2.65 10.26
C THR A 11 -6.87 -3.25 11.30
N GLY A 12 -7.16 -4.56 11.23
CA GLY A 12 -7.99 -5.24 12.24
C GLY A 12 -7.38 -5.19 13.64
N LYS A 13 -6.04 -5.32 13.74
CA LYS A 13 -5.31 -5.14 15.00
C LYS A 13 -5.36 -3.70 15.51
N SER A 14 -5.29 -2.71 14.62
CA SER A 14 -5.44 -1.31 15.01
C SER A 14 -6.87 -1.00 15.50
N PHE A 15 -7.91 -1.61 14.92
CA PHE A 15 -9.27 -1.54 15.46
C PHE A 15 -9.38 -2.16 16.84
N GLU A 16 -8.75 -3.31 17.08
CA GLU A 16 -8.72 -3.94 18.40
C GLU A 16 -8.11 -3.00 19.45
N ASN A 17 -6.96 -2.42 19.16
CA ASN A 17 -6.30 -1.46 20.05
C ASN A 17 -7.19 -0.24 20.31
N TYR A 18 -7.79 0.31 19.27
CA TYR A 18 -8.73 1.43 19.36
C TYR A 18 -9.93 1.10 20.28
N LEU A 19 -10.59 -0.05 20.06
CA LEU A 19 -11.75 -0.44 20.85
C LEU A 19 -11.40 -0.74 22.31
N LYS A 20 -10.24 -1.37 22.57
CA LYS A 20 -9.71 -1.56 23.92
C LYS A 20 -9.48 -0.24 24.64
N ASN A 21 -8.88 0.75 23.96
CA ASN A 21 -8.64 2.07 24.54
C ASN A 21 -9.95 2.82 24.85
N LYS A 22 -11.02 2.56 24.10
CA LYS A 22 -12.37 3.09 24.34
C LYS A 22 -13.18 2.27 25.37
N ASN A 23 -12.63 1.17 25.90
CA ASN A 23 -13.32 0.22 26.78
C ASN A 23 -14.62 -0.36 26.16
N LEU A 24 -14.62 -0.57 24.83
CA LEU A 24 -15.75 -1.14 24.10
C LEU A 24 -15.60 -2.65 23.94
N SER A 25 -16.71 -3.38 24.11
CA SER A 25 -16.73 -4.83 23.90
C SER A 25 -16.89 -5.16 22.41
N PHE A 26 -16.13 -6.15 21.93
CA PHE A 26 -16.13 -6.54 20.52
C PHE A 26 -15.92 -8.04 20.34
N ASP A 27 -16.30 -8.51 19.17
CA ASP A 27 -15.91 -9.80 18.60
C ASP A 27 -14.97 -9.58 17.41
N ILE A 28 -14.26 -10.62 17.01
CA ILE A 28 -13.37 -10.59 15.85
C ILE A 28 -13.77 -11.73 14.90
N TYR A 29 -13.83 -11.43 13.62
CA TYR A 29 -13.99 -12.39 12.54
C TYR A 29 -12.90 -12.21 11.47
N ASP A 30 -12.31 -13.31 11.04
CA ASP A 30 -11.45 -13.41 9.84
C ASP A 30 -11.69 -14.78 9.22
N ASP A 31 -11.68 -14.87 7.88
CA ASP A 31 -11.79 -16.15 7.15
C ASP A 31 -10.65 -17.11 7.50
N ASP A 32 -9.47 -16.55 7.75
CA ASP A 32 -8.30 -17.29 8.22
C ASP A 32 -8.29 -17.31 9.77
N LYS A 33 -8.88 -18.35 10.33
CA LYS A 33 -8.95 -18.53 11.79
C LYS A 33 -7.57 -18.55 12.47
N SER A 34 -6.49 -18.86 11.74
CA SER A 34 -5.13 -18.88 12.29
C SER A 34 -4.62 -17.50 12.73
N LYS A 35 -5.19 -16.44 12.17
CA LYS A 35 -4.86 -15.05 12.54
C LYS A 35 -5.51 -14.60 13.84
N LEU A 36 -6.59 -15.27 14.26
CA LEU A 36 -7.38 -14.84 15.40
C LEU A 36 -6.66 -15.11 16.73
N PRO A 37 -6.73 -14.19 17.72
CA PRO A 37 -6.33 -14.49 19.09
C PRO A 37 -7.11 -15.67 19.64
N GLY A 38 -6.48 -16.51 20.49
CA GLY A 38 -7.06 -17.79 20.97
C GLY A 38 -8.47 -17.69 21.51
N VAL A 39 -8.77 -16.64 22.30
CA VAL A 39 -10.12 -16.40 22.85
C VAL A 39 -11.21 -16.11 21.80
N HIS A 40 -10.84 -15.77 20.57
CA HIS A 40 -11.77 -15.52 19.47
C HIS A 40 -11.82 -16.67 18.46
N GLN A 41 -10.88 -17.63 18.51
CA GLN A 41 -10.88 -18.81 17.64
C GLN A 41 -12.06 -19.75 17.93
N GLU A 42 -12.55 -19.77 19.17
CA GLU A 42 -13.65 -20.62 19.62
C GLU A 42 -15.03 -20.08 19.21
N LYS A 43 -15.12 -18.81 18.82
CA LYS A 43 -16.38 -18.19 18.40
C LYS A 43 -16.67 -18.51 16.94
N ASP A 44 -17.74 -19.25 16.71
CA ASP A 44 -18.23 -19.55 15.37
C ASP A 44 -19.15 -18.42 14.87
N ILE A 45 -18.53 -17.34 14.35
CA ILE A 45 -19.26 -16.23 13.75
C ILE A 45 -19.45 -16.55 12.27
N THR A 46 -20.68 -16.81 11.86
CA THR A 46 -21.05 -16.95 10.45
C THR A 46 -21.40 -15.57 9.90
N PRO A 47 -20.72 -15.06 8.87
CA PRO A 47 -20.98 -13.73 8.30
C PRO A 47 -22.25 -13.73 7.45
N SER A 48 -23.41 -13.79 8.11
CA SER A 48 -24.73 -13.62 7.51
C SER A 48 -25.38 -12.32 8.00
N PHE A 49 -26.29 -11.75 7.19
CA PHE A 49 -26.98 -10.52 7.60
C PHE A 49 -27.68 -10.63 8.95
N ASN A 50 -28.31 -11.77 9.21
CA ASN A 50 -29.00 -12.00 10.50
C ASN A 50 -28.08 -11.93 11.70
N ASN A 51 -26.82 -12.35 11.57
CA ASN A 51 -25.83 -12.28 12.63
C ASN A 51 -25.17 -10.91 12.70
N LEU A 52 -24.89 -10.30 11.54
CA LEU A 52 -24.15 -9.03 11.47
C LEU A 52 -25.00 -7.82 11.88
N LYS A 53 -26.30 -7.81 11.62
CA LYS A 53 -27.22 -6.72 12.00
C LYS A 53 -27.35 -6.49 13.51
N ASP A 54 -26.98 -7.49 14.32
CA ASP A 54 -27.08 -7.42 15.77
C ASP A 54 -25.86 -6.72 16.41
N TYR A 55 -24.80 -6.45 15.64
CA TYR A 55 -23.70 -5.62 16.08
C TYR A 55 -24.03 -4.14 15.91
N GLN A 56 -23.61 -3.33 16.90
CA GLN A 56 -23.81 -1.89 16.87
C GLN A 56 -22.98 -1.23 15.76
N ASP A 57 -21.71 -1.60 15.69
CA ASP A 57 -20.75 -1.12 14.70
C ASP A 57 -19.93 -2.31 14.16
N ILE A 58 -19.65 -2.28 12.86
CA ILE A 58 -18.78 -3.26 12.19
C ILE A 58 -17.55 -2.52 11.65
N TYR A 59 -16.43 -2.78 12.28
CA TYR A 59 -15.11 -2.23 11.91
C TYR A 59 -14.51 -3.10 10.81
N ILE A 60 -14.54 -2.58 9.57
CA ILE A 60 -14.21 -3.36 8.39
C ILE A 60 -12.78 -3.11 7.91
N SER A 61 -11.98 -4.17 7.84
CA SER A 61 -10.64 -4.08 7.24
C SER A 61 -10.72 -3.89 5.72
N PRO A 62 -9.81 -3.11 5.10
CA PRO A 62 -9.87 -2.73 3.69
C PRO A 62 -9.96 -3.93 2.72
N GLY A 63 -9.25 -5.03 3.00
CA GLY A 63 -9.22 -6.23 2.16
C GLY A 63 -10.49 -7.08 2.18
N VAL A 64 -11.46 -6.79 3.06
CA VAL A 64 -12.70 -7.57 3.18
C VAL A 64 -13.67 -7.22 2.07
N LYS A 65 -14.21 -8.24 1.39
CA LYS A 65 -15.29 -8.11 0.41
C LYS A 65 -16.60 -8.60 1.01
N LEU A 66 -17.41 -7.69 1.54
CA LEU A 66 -18.71 -8.04 2.10
C LEU A 66 -19.67 -8.64 1.07
N GLU A 67 -19.48 -8.32 -0.21
CA GLU A 67 -20.26 -8.87 -1.33
C GLU A 67 -20.09 -10.39 -1.50
N ASN A 68 -19.07 -10.99 -0.89
CA ASN A 68 -18.91 -12.44 -0.83
C ASN A 68 -19.92 -13.11 0.13
N TYR A 69 -20.51 -12.34 1.04
CA TYR A 69 -21.39 -12.85 2.12
C TYR A 69 -22.79 -12.26 2.07
N LEU A 70 -22.93 -11.05 1.53
CA LEU A 70 -24.15 -10.24 1.64
C LEU A 70 -24.51 -9.57 0.32
N THR A 71 -25.80 -9.33 0.12
CA THR A 71 -26.28 -8.48 -0.95
C THR A 71 -25.99 -7.01 -0.67
N LYS A 72 -25.96 -6.17 -1.71
CA LYS A 72 -25.78 -4.71 -1.56
C LYS A 72 -26.80 -4.06 -0.63
N LYS A 73 -28.06 -4.52 -0.66
CA LYS A 73 -29.13 -4.05 0.22
C LYS A 73 -28.89 -4.40 1.68
N GLU A 74 -28.35 -5.59 1.96
CA GLU A 74 -28.00 -5.97 3.32
C GLU A 74 -26.81 -5.16 3.82
N ILE A 75 -25.79 -4.96 2.99
CA ILE A 75 -24.60 -4.15 3.33
C ILE A 75 -25.02 -2.71 3.69
N SER A 76 -25.92 -2.09 2.92
CA SER A 76 -26.38 -0.71 3.19
C SER A 76 -27.19 -0.55 4.49
N ASN A 77 -27.59 -1.66 5.12
CA ASN A 77 -28.29 -1.64 6.43
C ASN A 77 -27.34 -1.93 7.61
N LEU A 78 -26.04 -2.07 7.37
CA LEU A 78 -25.04 -2.27 8.42
C LEU A 78 -24.34 -0.94 8.74
N ASN A 79 -24.00 -0.73 10.01
CA ASN A 79 -23.22 0.41 10.44
C ASN A 79 -21.72 0.08 10.30
N LEU A 80 -21.17 0.32 9.12
CA LEU A 80 -19.77 0.05 8.81
C LEU A 80 -18.88 1.20 9.29
N LYS A 81 -17.68 0.89 9.72
CA LYS A 81 -16.66 1.85 10.14
C LYS A 81 -15.32 1.49 9.49
N SER A 82 -14.76 2.38 8.69
CA SER A 82 -13.39 2.27 8.20
C SER A 82 -12.42 2.98 9.16
N ASP A 83 -11.14 2.64 9.05
CA ASP A 83 -10.06 3.30 9.79
C ASP A 83 -9.95 4.78 9.45
N LEU A 84 -10.15 5.15 8.18
CA LEU A 84 -10.12 6.54 7.71
C LEU A 84 -11.30 7.34 8.26
N ASP A 85 -12.53 6.79 8.22
CA ASP A 85 -13.72 7.51 8.74
C ASP A 85 -13.56 7.84 10.22
N ILE A 86 -13.01 6.92 11.02
CA ILE A 86 -12.73 7.16 12.44
C ILE A 86 -11.66 8.24 12.60
N PHE A 87 -10.54 8.12 11.88
CA PHE A 87 -9.47 9.10 11.95
C PHE A 87 -9.94 10.51 11.56
N PHE A 88 -10.77 10.63 10.55
CA PHE A 88 -11.33 11.91 10.13
C PHE A 88 -12.18 12.58 11.20
N LEU A 89 -12.95 11.77 11.96
CA LEU A 89 -13.82 12.27 13.02
C LEU A 89 -13.09 12.61 14.31
N GLU A 90 -12.00 11.90 14.63
CA GLU A 90 -11.33 12.01 15.93
C GLU A 90 -10.03 12.81 15.89
N HIS A 91 -9.50 13.13 14.70
CA HIS A 91 -8.22 13.86 14.58
C HIS A 91 -8.36 15.18 13.80
N ASN A 92 -7.74 16.25 14.33
CA ASN A 92 -7.89 17.62 13.81
C ASN A 92 -6.72 18.13 12.95
N SER A 93 -5.71 17.30 12.61
CA SER A 93 -4.64 17.72 11.70
C SER A 93 -5.16 18.08 10.31
N PHE A 94 -4.38 18.84 9.55
CA PHE A 94 -4.58 19.00 8.12
C PHE A 94 -4.24 17.69 7.41
N LYS A 95 -5.21 17.06 6.75
CA LYS A 95 -5.13 15.71 6.20
C LYS A 95 -4.85 15.75 4.72
N ILE A 96 -3.68 15.24 4.33
CA ILE A 96 -3.24 15.13 2.94
C ILE A 96 -3.35 13.66 2.51
N GLY A 97 -4.32 13.35 1.65
CA GLY A 97 -4.51 11.99 1.13
C GLY A 97 -3.68 11.76 -0.13
N ILE A 98 -2.87 10.71 -0.15
CA ILE A 98 -2.05 10.32 -1.31
C ILE A 98 -2.47 8.94 -1.80
N THR A 99 -2.99 8.86 -3.02
CA THR A 99 -3.28 7.59 -3.68
C THR A 99 -2.60 7.50 -5.05
N GLY A 100 -2.68 6.33 -5.66
CA GLY A 100 -2.12 6.03 -6.97
C GLY A 100 -1.74 4.55 -7.10
N THR A 101 -1.28 4.13 -8.25
CA THR A 101 -0.75 2.78 -8.42
C THR A 101 0.68 2.70 -7.88
N ASN A 102 1.57 3.54 -8.37
CA ASN A 102 2.98 3.61 -8.00
C ASN A 102 3.33 4.96 -7.38
N GLY A 103 4.41 5.01 -6.59
CA GLY A 103 4.97 6.24 -6.05
C GLY A 103 4.30 6.81 -4.79
N LYS A 104 3.19 6.25 -4.31
CA LYS A 104 2.47 6.71 -3.11
C LYS A 104 3.38 6.83 -1.88
N SER A 105 4.02 5.74 -1.48
CA SER A 105 4.89 5.69 -0.30
C SER A 105 6.08 6.62 -0.45
N THR A 106 6.66 6.68 -1.66
CA THR A 106 7.77 7.59 -1.97
C THR A 106 7.34 9.03 -1.78
N LEU A 107 6.22 9.44 -2.38
CA LEU A 107 5.72 10.81 -2.24
C LEU A 107 5.30 11.12 -0.80
N ALA A 108 4.65 10.19 -0.09
CA ALA A 108 4.27 10.39 1.31
C ALA A 108 5.50 10.62 2.20
N TYR A 109 6.54 9.82 2.02
CA TYR A 109 7.80 9.91 2.77
C TYR A 109 8.56 11.21 2.46
N LEU A 110 8.62 11.62 1.19
CA LEU A 110 9.27 12.87 0.79
C LEU A 110 8.48 14.10 1.23
N LEU A 111 7.14 14.05 1.14
CA LEU A 111 6.30 15.17 1.58
C LEU A 111 6.34 15.35 3.11
N GLU A 112 6.40 14.27 3.87
CA GLU A 112 6.64 14.32 5.31
C GLU A 112 7.96 15.05 5.62
N GLN A 113 9.05 14.70 4.93
CA GLN A 113 10.35 15.36 5.10
C GLN A 113 10.30 16.84 4.73
N ALA A 114 9.68 17.17 3.58
CA ALA A 114 9.54 18.55 3.13
C ALA A 114 8.73 19.39 4.13
N LEU A 115 7.62 18.87 4.63
CA LEU A 115 6.80 19.58 5.63
C LEU A 115 7.49 19.68 7.00
N ASN A 116 8.27 18.67 7.41
CA ASN A 116 9.05 18.72 8.65
C ASN A 116 10.25 19.68 8.58
N HIS A 117 10.64 20.13 7.39
CA HIS A 117 11.66 21.17 7.24
C HIS A 117 11.19 22.53 7.79
N SER A 118 9.90 22.81 7.74
CA SER A 118 9.34 24.13 8.10
C SER A 118 8.17 24.08 9.08
N SER A 119 7.64 22.91 9.37
CA SER A 119 6.46 22.71 10.23
C SER A 119 6.55 21.36 10.93
N SER A 120 5.42 20.65 11.13
CA SER A 120 5.39 19.30 11.68
C SER A 120 4.44 18.42 10.89
N ALA A 121 4.92 17.26 10.45
CA ALA A 121 4.16 16.29 9.69
C ALA A 121 4.44 14.86 10.14
N ILE A 122 3.51 13.96 9.88
CA ILE A 122 3.67 12.52 10.09
C ILE A 122 3.08 11.76 8.91
N ALA A 123 3.83 10.78 8.38
CA ALA A 123 3.33 9.88 7.34
C ALA A 123 2.60 8.69 7.97
N LEU A 124 1.38 8.45 7.51
CA LEU A 124 0.44 7.48 8.06
C LEU A 124 -0.21 6.62 6.97
N GLY A 125 -0.96 5.60 7.40
CA GLY A 125 -1.81 4.79 6.54
C GLY A 125 -1.10 3.56 5.98
N ASN A 126 -1.29 3.30 4.70
CA ASN A 126 -0.79 2.09 4.03
C ASN A 126 0.75 2.00 3.92
N ILE A 127 1.46 3.02 4.37
CA ILE A 127 2.93 3.07 4.46
C ILE A 127 3.49 2.16 5.58
N GLY A 128 2.62 1.54 6.37
CA GLY A 128 3.00 0.67 7.48
C GLY A 128 2.81 1.30 8.88
N ASN A 129 2.23 2.50 8.93
CA ASN A 129 1.93 3.25 10.14
C ASN A 129 0.41 3.53 10.22
N PRO A 130 -0.41 2.62 10.81
CA PRO A 130 -1.86 2.73 10.78
C PRO A 130 -2.38 4.03 11.38
N VAL A 131 -3.40 4.63 10.76
CA VAL A 131 -3.95 5.92 11.20
C VAL A 131 -4.50 5.88 12.62
N LEU A 132 -5.14 4.78 13.04
CA LEU A 132 -5.74 4.67 14.37
C LEU A 132 -4.73 4.50 15.51
N GLU A 133 -3.51 4.05 15.23
CA GLU A 133 -2.44 4.00 16.22
C GLU A 133 -1.84 5.38 16.50
N ASN A 134 -2.18 6.35 15.67
CA ASN A 134 -1.65 7.71 15.71
C ASN A 134 -2.71 8.78 15.99
N LEU A 135 -3.86 8.43 16.59
CA LEU A 135 -4.91 9.38 16.93
C LEU A 135 -4.49 10.47 17.92
N ASN A 136 -3.39 10.28 18.64
CA ASN A 136 -2.91 11.22 19.66
C ASN A 136 -1.71 12.06 19.19
N HIS A 137 -1.27 11.98 17.93
CA HIS A 137 -0.16 12.80 17.46
C HIS A 137 -0.52 14.30 17.44
N GLN A 138 0.47 15.18 17.58
CA GLN A 138 0.30 16.62 17.62
C GLN A 138 0.86 17.34 16.38
N ASN A 139 1.15 16.59 15.31
CA ASN A 139 1.66 17.19 14.08
C ASN A 139 0.55 17.99 13.38
N LYS A 140 0.94 19.12 12.77
CA LYS A 140 0.04 19.96 11.97
C LYS A 140 -0.51 19.21 10.76
N TYR A 141 0.33 18.38 10.09
CA TYR A 141 -0.03 17.66 8.90
C TYR A 141 -0.03 16.14 9.12
N SER A 142 -1.09 15.47 8.65
CA SER A 142 -1.16 14.03 8.47
C SER A 142 -1.03 13.72 6.98
N VAL A 143 0.10 13.16 6.56
CA VAL A 143 0.33 12.73 5.18
C VAL A 143 -0.09 11.26 5.07
N ILE A 144 -1.27 10.99 4.51
CA ILE A 144 -1.91 9.68 4.59
C ILE A 144 -1.80 8.96 3.25
N GLU A 145 -0.98 7.90 3.19
CA GLU A 145 -0.99 6.97 2.06
C GLU A 145 -2.26 6.12 2.08
N VAL A 146 -3.03 6.18 0.99
CA VAL A 146 -4.32 5.49 0.91
C VAL A 146 -4.34 4.50 -0.25
N SER A 147 -4.65 3.25 0.06
CA SER A 147 -4.87 2.19 -0.94
C SER A 147 -6.24 2.31 -1.60
N SER A 148 -6.41 1.66 -2.77
CA SER A 148 -7.72 1.55 -3.42
C SER A 148 -8.73 0.78 -2.57
N TYR A 149 -8.25 -0.14 -1.74
CA TYR A 149 -9.09 -0.91 -0.81
C TYR A 149 -9.67 -0.04 0.31
N GLN A 150 -8.86 0.86 0.88
CA GLN A 150 -9.32 1.81 1.91
C GLN A 150 -10.31 2.82 1.32
N LEU A 151 -9.99 3.39 0.14
CA LEU A 151 -10.90 4.30 -0.55
C LEU A 151 -12.24 3.62 -0.93
N ASP A 152 -12.21 2.32 -1.20
CA ASP A 152 -13.45 1.57 -1.49
C ASP A 152 -14.37 1.47 -0.27
N LYS A 153 -13.81 1.38 0.94
CA LYS A 153 -14.55 1.26 2.21
C LYS A 153 -14.86 2.59 2.89
N MET A 154 -14.19 3.66 2.48
CA MET A 154 -14.38 4.99 3.05
C MET A 154 -15.76 5.55 2.69
N GLU A 155 -16.55 5.94 3.67
CA GLU A 155 -17.86 6.57 3.48
C GLU A 155 -17.72 8.09 3.29
N ASN A 156 -16.90 8.73 4.14
CA ASN A 156 -16.72 10.16 4.15
C ASN A 156 -15.30 10.52 3.71
N ASN A 157 -15.19 11.34 2.68
CA ASN A 157 -13.91 11.90 2.29
C ASN A 157 -13.74 13.27 2.96
N LEU A 158 -12.93 13.32 4.01
CA LEU A 158 -12.59 14.54 4.78
C LEU A 158 -11.09 14.86 4.69
N PHE A 159 -10.46 14.57 3.56
CA PHE A 159 -9.15 15.12 3.24
C PHE A 159 -9.25 16.63 2.98
N ASP A 160 -8.23 17.38 3.41
CA ASP A 160 -8.07 18.80 3.11
C ASP A 160 -7.36 19.00 1.76
N LEU A 161 -6.49 18.06 1.39
CA LEU A 161 -5.77 18.00 0.12
C LEU A 161 -5.70 16.56 -0.37
N SER A 162 -5.99 16.32 -1.65
CA SER A 162 -5.88 15.01 -2.29
C SER A 162 -4.79 15.01 -3.35
N ILE A 163 -4.01 13.92 -3.43
CA ILE A 163 -2.94 13.76 -4.41
C ILE A 163 -3.07 12.39 -5.08
N ILE A 164 -3.02 12.38 -6.40
CA ILE A 164 -2.99 11.16 -7.21
C ILE A 164 -1.66 11.10 -7.96
N THR A 165 -0.84 10.09 -7.68
CA THR A 165 0.46 9.93 -8.35
C THR A 165 0.31 9.45 -9.78
N ASN A 166 -0.41 8.36 -10.01
CA ASN A 166 -0.75 7.77 -11.31
C ASN A 166 -1.84 6.71 -11.12
N ILE A 167 -2.51 6.33 -12.20
CA ILE A 167 -3.47 5.22 -12.19
C ILE A 167 -3.17 4.31 -13.38
N GLU A 168 -2.61 3.15 -13.10
CA GLU A 168 -2.30 2.08 -14.04
C GLU A 168 -2.98 0.78 -13.62
N PRO A 169 -3.16 -0.23 -14.48
CA PRO A 169 -3.78 -1.49 -14.10
C PRO A 169 -3.04 -2.17 -12.93
N ASP A 170 -3.76 -2.44 -11.85
CA ASP A 170 -3.30 -3.20 -10.69
C ASP A 170 -4.52 -3.71 -9.91
N HIS A 171 -4.34 -4.73 -9.07
CA HIS A 171 -5.39 -5.28 -8.20
C HIS A 171 -6.69 -5.66 -8.91
N ILE A 172 -6.63 -6.06 -10.19
CA ILE A 172 -7.80 -6.41 -11.02
C ILE A 172 -8.57 -7.58 -10.40
N LYS A 173 -7.86 -8.56 -9.82
CA LYS A 173 -8.48 -9.70 -9.12
C LYS A 173 -9.41 -9.25 -7.98
N PHE A 174 -9.07 -8.15 -7.29
CA PHE A 174 -9.92 -7.61 -6.23
C PHE A 174 -11.07 -6.76 -6.79
N HIS A 175 -10.77 -5.78 -7.63
CA HIS A 175 -11.77 -4.83 -8.13
C HIS A 175 -12.62 -5.38 -9.28
N GLY A 176 -12.21 -6.51 -9.90
CA GLY A 176 -12.87 -7.14 -11.04
C GLY A 176 -12.50 -6.52 -12.39
N THR A 177 -12.37 -5.19 -12.49
CA THR A 177 -11.98 -4.48 -13.72
C THR A 177 -11.08 -3.28 -13.40
N PHE A 178 -10.27 -2.87 -14.39
CA PHE A 178 -9.47 -1.65 -14.27
C PHE A 178 -10.35 -0.40 -14.03
N GLN A 179 -11.52 -0.35 -14.66
CA GLN A 179 -12.44 0.77 -14.48
C GLN A 179 -12.89 0.90 -13.01
N LYS A 180 -13.27 -0.21 -12.36
CA LYS A 180 -13.65 -0.20 -10.94
C LYS A 180 -12.49 0.15 -10.02
N TYR A 181 -11.27 -0.31 -10.33
CA TYR A 181 -10.06 0.08 -9.62
C TYR A 181 -9.81 1.59 -9.71
N LYS A 182 -9.94 2.16 -10.92
CA LYS A 182 -9.83 3.60 -11.16
C LYS A 182 -10.91 4.38 -10.40
N GLU A 183 -12.16 3.93 -10.46
CA GLU A 183 -13.28 4.53 -9.71
C GLU A 183 -13.02 4.53 -8.20
N ALA A 184 -12.53 3.41 -7.65
CA ALA A 184 -12.18 3.34 -6.23
C ALA A 184 -11.12 4.39 -5.85
N LYS A 185 -10.07 4.58 -6.67
CA LYS A 185 -9.05 5.62 -6.43
C LYS A 185 -9.59 7.03 -6.56
N LEU A 186 -10.46 7.27 -7.54
CA LEU A 186 -11.05 8.58 -7.77
C LEU A 186 -12.04 9.02 -6.66
N LYS A 187 -12.44 8.12 -5.74
CA LYS A 187 -13.19 8.51 -4.54
C LYS A 187 -12.45 9.51 -3.65
N ILE A 188 -11.12 9.64 -3.80
CA ILE A 188 -10.34 10.67 -3.09
C ILE A 188 -10.63 12.08 -3.62
N CYS A 189 -11.12 12.21 -4.86
CA CYS A 189 -11.49 13.50 -5.46
C CYS A 189 -12.90 13.89 -5.03
N ARG A 190 -13.10 15.17 -4.64
CA ARG A 190 -14.41 15.77 -4.44
C ARG A 190 -14.39 17.23 -4.86
N ASP A 191 -15.53 17.77 -5.25
CA ASP A 191 -15.67 19.12 -5.82
C ASP A 191 -15.11 20.25 -4.93
N HIS A 192 -15.11 20.05 -3.61
CA HIS A 192 -14.62 21.04 -2.64
C HIS A 192 -13.21 20.77 -2.13
N ILE A 193 -12.54 19.71 -2.61
CA ILE A 193 -11.18 19.34 -2.19
C ILE A 193 -10.22 19.59 -3.33
N LYS A 194 -9.16 20.41 -3.08
CA LYS A 194 -8.06 20.57 -4.03
C LYS A 194 -7.45 19.20 -4.32
N THR A 195 -7.47 18.78 -5.58
CA THR A 195 -6.84 17.53 -6.02
C THR A 195 -5.67 17.84 -6.94
N ILE A 196 -4.50 17.31 -6.62
CA ILE A 196 -3.28 17.40 -7.43
C ILE A 196 -3.09 16.08 -8.16
N PHE A 197 -2.99 16.12 -9.48
CA PHE A 197 -2.54 15.02 -10.31
C PHE A 197 -1.06 15.20 -10.59
N CYS A 198 -0.23 14.23 -10.18
CA CYS A 198 1.21 14.35 -10.40
C CYS A 198 1.56 14.19 -11.88
N GLU A 199 2.40 15.08 -12.39
CA GLU A 199 2.99 14.98 -13.70
C GLU A 199 4.41 14.41 -13.57
N GLY A 200 4.64 13.22 -14.14
CA GLY A 200 5.93 12.54 -14.06
C GLY A 200 6.23 11.89 -12.70
N HIS A 201 7.52 11.63 -12.45
CA HIS A 201 8.00 10.85 -11.30
C HIS A 201 9.06 11.58 -10.48
N ASP A 202 9.22 12.89 -10.68
CA ASP A 202 10.09 13.72 -9.84
C ASP A 202 9.40 14.08 -8.53
N TYR A 203 9.31 13.06 -7.65
CA TYR A 203 8.59 13.20 -6.40
C TYR A 203 9.26 14.13 -5.39
N GLU A 204 10.56 14.39 -5.49
CA GLU A 204 11.27 15.38 -4.66
C GLU A 204 10.80 16.79 -5.00
N ASN A 205 10.76 17.14 -6.28
CA ASN A 205 10.23 18.42 -6.74
C ASN A 205 8.74 18.56 -6.43
N ILE A 206 7.95 17.50 -6.65
CA ILE A 206 6.51 17.50 -6.32
C ILE A 206 6.28 17.75 -4.83
N ALA A 207 7.00 17.04 -3.95
CA ALA A 207 6.91 17.20 -2.49
C ALA A 207 7.30 18.62 -2.05
N THR A 208 8.41 19.14 -2.61
CA THR A 208 8.87 20.51 -2.31
C THR A 208 7.83 21.56 -2.71
N ARG A 209 7.26 21.45 -3.93
CA ARG A 209 6.21 22.37 -4.39
C ARG A 209 4.96 22.35 -3.54
N ILE A 210 4.50 21.15 -3.15
CA ILE A 210 3.33 21.01 -2.27
C ILE A 210 3.63 21.60 -0.90
N ALA A 211 4.81 21.34 -0.32
CA ALA A 211 5.22 21.93 0.94
C ALA A 211 5.33 23.47 0.86
N GLN A 212 5.86 24.00 -0.24
CA GLN A 212 5.93 25.46 -0.50
C GLN A 212 4.53 26.09 -0.61
N ASP A 213 3.57 25.41 -1.26
CA ASP A 213 2.18 25.88 -1.35
C ASP A 213 1.51 25.93 0.04
N LEU A 214 1.82 24.96 0.91
CA LEU A 214 1.24 24.86 2.25
C LEU A 214 1.93 25.76 3.28
N GLU A 215 3.24 26.02 3.13
CA GLU A 215 4.09 26.83 3.99
C GLU A 215 4.84 27.89 3.16
N PRO A 216 4.15 28.90 2.59
CA PRO A 216 4.70 29.80 1.57
C PRO A 216 5.80 30.74 2.09
N ASN A 217 5.92 30.90 3.40
CA ASN A 217 6.94 31.75 4.03
C ASN A 217 8.24 31.00 4.33
N SER A 218 8.36 29.74 3.96
CA SER A 218 9.51 28.87 4.22
C SER A 218 10.40 28.76 2.99
N SER A 219 11.73 28.62 3.18
CA SER A 219 12.68 28.33 2.12
C SER A 219 13.03 26.84 2.10
N TYR A 220 13.08 26.24 0.93
CA TYR A 220 13.40 24.83 0.70
C TYR A 220 14.69 24.61 -0.09
N GLU A 221 15.50 25.68 -0.32
CA GLU A 221 16.70 25.64 -1.14
C GLU A 221 17.76 24.64 -0.66
N ASN A 222 17.82 24.39 0.65
CA ASN A 222 18.79 23.48 1.25
C ASN A 222 18.18 22.15 1.71
N LEU A 223 16.97 21.82 1.24
CA LEU A 223 16.32 20.57 1.61
C LEU A 223 17.01 19.40 0.89
N ILE A 224 17.54 18.47 1.68
CA ILE A 224 18.12 17.21 1.21
C ILE A 224 17.21 16.08 1.64
N PHE A 225 16.72 15.32 0.68
CA PHE A 225 15.85 14.19 0.94
C PHE A 225 16.63 12.90 1.25
N SER A 226 16.14 12.16 2.23
CA SER A 226 16.51 10.76 2.42
C SER A 226 15.65 9.87 1.52
N LEU A 227 16.24 8.82 0.96
CA LEU A 227 15.49 7.85 0.15
C LEU A 227 14.61 6.97 1.04
N LEU A 228 13.47 6.56 0.51
CA LEU A 228 12.61 5.57 1.16
C LEU A 228 13.37 4.23 1.24
N PRO A 229 13.48 3.59 2.41
CA PRO A 229 14.12 2.28 2.56
C PRO A 229 13.53 1.23 1.59
N HIS A 230 14.35 0.31 1.14
CA HIS A 230 13.98 -0.75 0.20
C HIS A 230 13.48 -0.26 -1.18
N ARG A 231 13.87 0.95 -1.58
CA ARG A 231 13.56 1.53 -2.89
C ARG A 231 14.85 1.92 -3.62
N LEU A 232 15.34 1.03 -4.47
CA LEU A 232 16.64 1.16 -5.15
C LEU A 232 17.80 1.44 -4.18
N GLU A 233 17.72 0.86 -3.00
CA GLU A 233 18.70 1.03 -1.93
C GLU A 233 19.95 0.19 -2.20
N GLU A 234 21.08 0.85 -2.44
CA GLU A 234 22.36 0.14 -2.63
C GLU A 234 22.97 -0.26 -1.28
N PHE A 235 23.36 -1.54 -1.15
CA PHE A 235 24.10 -2.03 -0.03
C PHE A 235 25.25 -2.97 -0.48
N SER A 236 26.33 -3.00 0.29
CA SER A 236 27.53 -3.80 -0.01
C SER A 236 28.12 -3.58 -1.42
N GLY A 237 27.90 -2.42 -2.04
CA GLY A 237 28.46 -2.01 -3.33
C GLY A 237 27.99 -2.82 -4.55
N ARG A 238 27.37 -3.97 -4.36
CA ARG A 238 26.93 -4.88 -5.43
C ARG A 238 25.43 -5.11 -5.46
N PHE A 239 24.77 -5.06 -4.31
CA PHE A 239 23.34 -5.36 -4.18
C PHE A 239 22.50 -4.08 -4.18
N ILE A 240 21.36 -4.14 -4.86
CA ILE A 240 20.35 -3.09 -4.87
C ILE A 240 19.03 -3.71 -4.43
N ASP A 241 18.49 -3.22 -3.32
CA ASP A 241 17.18 -3.62 -2.83
C ASP A 241 16.10 -2.71 -3.38
N ASP A 242 15.19 -3.29 -4.13
CA ASP A 242 13.98 -2.64 -4.63
C ASP A 242 12.73 -3.47 -4.27
N SER A 243 12.74 -4.08 -3.09
CA SER A 243 11.65 -4.94 -2.63
C SER A 243 10.31 -4.20 -2.43
N LYS A 244 10.32 -2.87 -2.48
CA LYS A 244 9.11 -2.05 -2.59
C LYS A 244 8.50 -2.02 -4.00
N SER A 245 9.16 -2.53 -5.03
CA SER A 245 8.58 -2.78 -6.35
C SER A 245 7.70 -4.04 -6.29
N THR A 246 6.41 -3.89 -6.47
CA THR A 246 5.42 -4.98 -6.31
C THR A 246 4.56 -5.19 -7.54
N ASN A 247 4.93 -4.60 -8.68
CA ASN A 247 4.26 -4.77 -9.97
C ASN A 247 5.22 -4.52 -11.14
N SER A 248 4.79 -4.94 -12.34
CA SER A 248 5.61 -4.87 -13.56
C SER A 248 5.97 -3.44 -13.99
N SER A 249 5.13 -2.46 -13.67
CA SER A 249 5.39 -1.04 -13.98
C SER A 249 6.53 -0.48 -13.12
N SER A 250 6.52 -0.77 -11.80
CA SER A 250 7.60 -0.35 -10.90
C SER A 250 8.93 -1.03 -11.25
N LEU A 251 8.92 -2.31 -11.59
CA LEU A 251 10.11 -3.02 -12.08
C LEU A 251 10.69 -2.35 -13.35
N ARG A 252 9.84 -2.06 -14.35
CA ARG A 252 10.29 -1.37 -15.57
C ARG A 252 10.89 0.01 -15.27
N HIS A 253 10.29 0.76 -14.34
CA HIS A 253 10.82 2.03 -13.89
C HIS A 253 12.20 1.88 -13.25
N ALA A 254 12.38 0.91 -12.35
CA ALA A 254 13.64 0.62 -11.70
C ALA A 254 14.75 0.28 -12.71
N LEU A 255 14.47 -0.64 -13.64
CA LEU A 255 15.41 -1.05 -14.70
C LEU A 255 15.81 0.14 -15.59
N SER A 256 14.85 0.99 -15.96
CA SER A 256 15.08 2.18 -16.79
C SER A 256 15.90 3.24 -16.04
N LYS A 257 15.55 3.55 -14.79
CA LYS A 257 16.23 4.54 -13.96
C LYS A 257 17.70 4.18 -13.72
N LEU A 258 17.96 2.90 -13.44
CA LEU A 258 19.32 2.40 -13.21
C LEU A 258 20.09 2.15 -14.51
N LYS A 259 19.44 2.14 -15.69
CA LYS A 259 20.02 1.60 -16.95
C LYS A 259 20.64 0.23 -16.70
N PHE A 260 19.90 -0.63 -16.03
CA PHE A 260 20.40 -1.84 -15.37
C PHE A 260 20.84 -2.90 -16.36
N SER A 261 22.04 -3.48 -16.15
CA SER A 261 22.61 -4.53 -16.99
C SER A 261 23.17 -5.72 -16.20
N GLY A 262 22.86 -5.85 -14.92
CA GLY A 262 23.36 -6.92 -14.05
C GLY A 262 22.46 -8.14 -13.98
N VAL A 263 22.37 -8.74 -12.79
CA VAL A 263 21.47 -9.85 -12.46
C VAL A 263 20.20 -9.29 -11.81
N LEU A 264 19.06 -9.55 -12.42
CA LEU A 264 17.75 -9.28 -11.81
C LEU A 264 17.29 -10.52 -11.05
N ILE A 265 16.89 -10.35 -9.79
CA ILE A 265 16.21 -11.38 -9.00
C ILE A 265 14.77 -10.94 -8.82
N MET A 266 13.83 -11.80 -9.21
CA MET A 266 12.40 -11.52 -9.11
C MET A 266 11.58 -12.71 -8.59
N CYS A 267 10.45 -12.40 -7.98
CA CYS A 267 9.43 -13.35 -7.56
C CYS A 267 8.05 -12.67 -7.61
N GLY A 268 6.99 -13.34 -7.18
CA GLY A 268 5.66 -12.73 -7.07
C GLY A 268 4.55 -13.59 -7.66
N ASP A 269 3.32 -13.10 -7.55
CA ASP A 269 2.11 -13.74 -8.09
C ASP A 269 1.74 -13.06 -9.42
N PRO A 270 1.89 -13.73 -10.58
CA PRO A 270 1.57 -13.15 -11.89
C PRO A 270 0.08 -12.84 -12.07
N ASP A 271 -0.79 -13.51 -11.32
CA ASP A 271 -2.23 -13.29 -11.38
C ASP A 271 -2.66 -11.94 -10.78
N LYS A 272 -1.78 -11.30 -10.01
CA LYS A 272 -2.07 -10.00 -9.40
C LYS A 272 -2.41 -8.92 -10.43
N GLU A 273 -1.67 -8.90 -11.54
CA GLU A 273 -1.84 -7.94 -12.64
C GLU A 273 -2.57 -8.55 -13.85
N CYS A 274 -2.83 -9.87 -13.85
CA CYS A 274 -3.40 -10.62 -14.99
C CYS A 274 -2.59 -10.44 -16.29
N LEU A 275 -1.27 -10.43 -16.19
CA LEU A 275 -0.39 -10.23 -17.33
C LEU A 275 -0.22 -11.52 -18.14
N SER A 276 -0.30 -11.41 -19.46
CA SER A 276 0.02 -12.51 -20.38
C SER A 276 1.51 -12.58 -20.69
N GLU A 277 2.24 -11.47 -20.56
CA GLU A 277 3.66 -11.38 -20.89
C GLU A 277 4.36 -10.24 -20.13
N ILE A 278 5.58 -10.48 -19.66
CA ILE A 278 6.46 -9.48 -19.03
C ILE A 278 7.78 -9.44 -19.83
N ASN A 279 7.97 -8.39 -20.62
CA ASN A 279 9.20 -8.16 -21.37
C ASN A 279 10.25 -7.49 -20.46
N ILE A 280 11.34 -8.20 -20.18
CA ILE A 280 12.49 -7.70 -19.40
C ILE A 280 13.63 -7.30 -20.36
N LYS A 281 14.04 -6.03 -20.27
CA LYS A 281 15.17 -5.49 -21.06
C LYS A 281 16.18 -4.85 -20.12
N GLY A 282 17.46 -5.05 -20.43
CA GLY A 282 18.57 -4.46 -19.68
C GLY A 282 19.39 -5.49 -18.89
N PRO A 283 18.84 -6.26 -17.97
CA PRO A 283 19.60 -7.29 -17.24
C PRO A 283 20.30 -8.28 -18.16
N ASN A 284 21.47 -8.75 -17.75
CA ASN A 284 22.18 -9.83 -18.44
C ASN A 284 21.61 -11.20 -18.10
N ARG A 285 21.04 -11.33 -16.90
CA ARG A 285 20.43 -12.56 -16.37
C ARG A 285 19.18 -12.21 -15.57
N VAL A 286 18.19 -13.08 -15.62
CA VAL A 286 16.97 -13.00 -14.81
C VAL A 286 16.85 -14.27 -13.99
N TYR A 287 16.83 -14.12 -12.68
CA TYR A 287 16.65 -15.20 -11.72
C TYR A 287 15.26 -15.10 -11.13
N ILE A 288 14.48 -16.16 -11.26
CA ILE A 288 13.09 -16.24 -10.80
C ILE A 288 13.04 -17.27 -9.68
N PHE A 289 12.41 -16.96 -8.55
CA PHE A 289 12.28 -17.92 -7.48
C PHE A 289 10.92 -17.90 -6.78
N GLY A 290 10.69 -18.90 -5.92
CA GLY A 290 9.53 -18.98 -5.04
C GLY A 290 8.35 -19.75 -5.60
N LYS A 291 7.20 -19.60 -4.92
CA LYS A 291 6.00 -20.43 -5.14
C LYS A 291 5.46 -20.39 -6.58
N HIS A 292 5.48 -19.23 -7.21
CA HIS A 292 4.91 -19.00 -8.54
C HIS A 292 5.97 -18.96 -9.66
N ARG A 293 7.20 -19.48 -9.40
CA ARG A 293 8.30 -19.43 -10.36
C ARG A 293 7.97 -20.03 -11.72
N GLU A 294 7.25 -21.16 -11.73
CA GLU A 294 6.91 -21.85 -12.97
C GLU A 294 5.94 -21.04 -13.86
N ASP A 295 5.03 -20.29 -13.25
CA ASP A 295 4.10 -19.43 -13.97
C ASP A 295 4.79 -18.15 -14.44
N LEU A 296 5.69 -17.57 -13.62
CA LEU A 296 6.50 -16.42 -14.02
C LEU A 296 7.42 -16.76 -15.21
N VAL A 297 8.06 -17.93 -15.21
CA VAL A 297 8.93 -18.37 -16.33
C VAL A 297 8.16 -18.45 -17.66
N LYS A 298 6.88 -18.82 -17.64
CA LYS A 298 6.04 -18.88 -18.86
C LYS A 298 5.79 -17.50 -19.48
N ILE A 299 5.61 -16.47 -18.62
CA ILE A 299 5.22 -15.12 -19.05
C ILE A 299 6.39 -14.15 -19.18
N VAL A 300 7.49 -14.37 -18.45
CA VAL A 300 8.69 -13.52 -18.55
C VAL A 300 9.44 -13.81 -19.85
N LYS A 301 9.69 -12.76 -20.62
CA LYS A 301 10.46 -12.83 -21.88
C LYS A 301 11.85 -12.23 -21.67
N HIS A 302 12.83 -13.13 -21.62
CA HIS A 302 14.25 -12.79 -21.54
C HIS A 302 15.10 -13.95 -22.10
N GLN A 303 16.29 -13.64 -22.63
CA GLN A 303 17.17 -14.64 -23.27
C GLN A 303 17.87 -15.57 -22.27
N ASN A 304 18.06 -15.12 -21.04
CA ASN A 304 18.84 -15.83 -20.02
C ASN A 304 18.07 -15.85 -18.70
N ILE A 305 17.19 -16.83 -18.54
CA ILE A 305 16.36 -17.06 -17.34
C ILE A 305 16.88 -18.31 -16.62
N LYS A 306 17.01 -18.24 -15.30
CA LYS A 306 17.12 -19.39 -14.41
C LYS A 306 16.02 -19.32 -13.35
N ASP A 307 15.47 -20.46 -12.98
CA ASP A 307 14.49 -20.54 -11.90
C ASP A 307 15.01 -21.42 -10.74
N PHE A 308 14.54 -21.08 -9.53
CA PHE A 308 14.97 -21.68 -8.28
C PHE A 308 13.74 -21.90 -7.36
N ALA A 309 13.80 -22.90 -6.48
CA ALA A 309 12.73 -23.11 -5.53
C ALA A 309 12.79 -22.07 -4.39
N THR A 310 13.98 -21.71 -3.94
CA THR A 310 14.19 -20.83 -2.79
C THR A 310 15.18 -19.69 -3.09
N LEU A 311 15.18 -18.68 -2.24
CA LEU A 311 16.16 -17.59 -2.29
C LEU A 311 17.58 -18.10 -1.96
N ASP A 312 17.70 -19.09 -1.08
CA ASP A 312 19.01 -19.66 -0.71
C ASP A 312 19.70 -20.28 -1.93
N GLU A 313 18.95 -21.00 -2.78
CA GLU A 313 19.48 -21.54 -4.03
C GLU A 313 19.95 -20.44 -4.99
N VAL A 314 19.21 -19.31 -5.07
CA VAL A 314 19.64 -18.13 -5.83
C VAL A 314 20.96 -17.59 -5.30
N LEU A 315 21.08 -17.44 -3.97
CA LEU A 315 22.28 -16.91 -3.34
C LEU A 315 23.49 -17.83 -3.54
N ASP A 316 23.30 -19.14 -3.54
CA ASP A 316 24.37 -20.11 -3.80
C ASP A 316 24.84 -20.07 -5.26
N ASP A 317 23.91 -19.93 -6.24
CA ASP A 317 24.28 -19.73 -7.64
C ASP A 317 25.04 -18.40 -7.85
N LEU A 318 24.62 -17.33 -7.17
CA LEU A 318 25.29 -16.02 -7.21
C LEU A 318 26.73 -16.04 -6.65
N LYS A 319 27.03 -16.87 -5.63
CA LYS A 319 28.39 -17.05 -5.10
C LYS A 319 29.33 -17.64 -6.14
N ASN A 320 28.81 -18.47 -7.04
CA ASN A 320 29.55 -19.12 -8.11
C ASN A 320 29.74 -18.24 -9.36
N LEU A 321 29.12 -17.05 -9.40
CA LEU A 321 29.33 -16.10 -10.47
C LEU A 321 30.67 -15.38 -10.27
N ASN A 322 31.61 -15.64 -11.17
CA ASN A 322 32.94 -15.00 -11.20
C ASN A 322 32.91 -13.59 -11.80
N ASP A 323 31.80 -12.88 -11.70
CA ASP A 323 31.68 -11.52 -12.22
C ASP A 323 31.28 -10.52 -11.11
N SER A 324 31.61 -9.25 -11.34
CA SER A 324 31.28 -8.14 -10.43
C SER A 324 29.93 -7.47 -10.78
N SER A 325 29.05 -8.15 -11.50
CA SER A 325 27.76 -7.60 -11.90
C SER A 325 26.95 -7.14 -10.70
N LYS A 326 26.31 -5.98 -10.80
CA LYS A 326 25.31 -5.53 -9.83
C LYS A 326 24.14 -6.51 -9.80
N ILE A 327 23.51 -6.65 -8.65
CA ILE A 327 22.38 -7.53 -8.41
C ILE A 327 21.22 -6.67 -7.94
N LEU A 328 20.13 -6.68 -8.69
CA LEU A 328 18.89 -5.99 -8.34
C LEU A 328 17.87 -7.01 -7.84
N PHE A 329 17.42 -6.86 -6.60
CA PHE A 329 16.30 -7.59 -6.03
C PHE A 329 15.03 -6.74 -6.17
N SER A 330 14.12 -7.16 -7.06
CA SER A 330 12.87 -6.46 -7.36
C SER A 330 11.76 -7.50 -7.56
N PRO A 331 11.13 -7.95 -6.45
CA PRO A 331 10.14 -9.03 -6.44
C PRO A 331 8.79 -8.65 -7.05
#